data_fdee6bd6f95fe95ab37f962f1095033d
#
_entry.id   fdee6bd6f95fe95ab37f962f1095033d
#
_cell.length_a   1.000
_cell.length_b   1.000
_cell.length_c   1.000
_cell.angle_alpha   90.00
_cell.angle_beta   90.00
_cell.angle_gamma   90.00
#
_symmetry.space_group_name_H-M   'P 1'
#
loop_
_entity.id
_entity.type
_entity.pdbx_description
1 polymer ?
#
loop_
_entity_poly.entity_id
_entity_poly.type
_entity_poly.pdbx_seq_one_letter_code
_entity_poly.pdbx_strand_id
1 'polypeptide(L)'
;KKTMQRLVNKGNKYFIEFDWTRYDGTIPPALFKHIKEIRWNFINKDQREKYRHVHDWYVDNLLNRHVLLPSGEVTLQTRGNPSGQFSTTMDNNMVNFWLQAFEFAYFNGPDKDLWKTYDTVVYGDDRLSTTPSVPDDYEERVITMYRDTFGMWVKPGKVICRNSIVGLSFCGFTVNENLEPVPTSPEKLMASLLKPYKV
;
A
#
# COMPACT_ATOMS: atom_id res chain seq x y z
N LYS A 1 5.02 8.41 17.22
CA LYS A 1 5.35 7.68 18.46
C LYS A 1 4.28 6.64 18.83
N LYS A 2 3.03 6.99 19.12
CA LYS A 2 1.96 6.04 19.51
C LYS A 2 1.78 4.89 18.52
N THR A 3 1.83 5.16 17.22
CA THR A 3 1.67 4.14 16.17
C THR A 3 2.83 3.14 16.16
N MET A 4 4.07 3.62 16.28
CA MET A 4 5.26 2.77 16.37
C MET A 4 5.26 1.93 17.66
N GLN A 5 4.85 2.54 18.77
CA GLN A 5 4.67 1.84 20.04
C GLN A 5 3.64 0.70 19.94
N ARG A 6 2.56 0.90 19.16
CA ARG A 6 1.57 -0.16 18.90
C ARG A 6 2.19 -1.37 18.22
N LEU A 7 3.01 -1.15 17.17
CA LEU A 7 3.68 -2.23 16.46
C LEU A 7 4.65 -2.99 17.37
N VAL A 8 5.43 -2.26 18.17
CA VAL A 8 6.39 -2.87 19.12
C VAL A 8 5.66 -3.66 20.21
N ASN A 9 4.55 -3.13 20.73
CA ASN A 9 3.78 -3.77 21.80
C ASN A 9 3.11 -5.09 21.40
N LYS A 10 3.07 -5.41 20.09
CA LYS A 10 2.66 -6.76 19.63
C LYS A 10 3.63 -7.86 20.10
N GLY A 11 4.87 -7.51 20.45
CA GLY A 11 5.87 -8.47 20.89
C GLY A 11 6.41 -9.39 19.79
N ASN A 12 6.21 -9.01 18.54
CA ASN A 12 6.67 -9.79 17.39
C ASN A 12 8.19 -9.64 17.19
N LYS A 13 8.77 -10.67 16.56
CA LYS A 13 10.21 -10.76 16.32
C LYS A 13 10.67 -9.92 15.12
N TYR A 14 9.83 -9.76 14.11
CA TYR A 14 10.22 -9.15 12.84
C TYR A 14 9.42 -7.91 12.55
N PHE A 15 10.10 -6.92 11.95
CA PHE A 15 9.53 -5.69 11.41
C PHE A 15 9.93 -5.58 9.94
N ILE A 16 8.96 -5.25 9.09
CA ILE A 16 9.14 -5.25 7.63
C ILE A 16 8.73 -3.90 7.09
N GLU A 17 9.70 -3.23 6.45
CA GLU A 17 9.48 -2.07 5.60
C GLU A 17 9.32 -2.54 4.16
N PHE A 18 8.34 -1.99 3.44
CA PHE A 18 8.02 -2.40 2.10
C PHE A 18 7.88 -1.17 1.19
N ASP A 19 8.70 -1.10 0.13
CA ASP A 19 8.70 0.00 -0.84
C ASP A 19 8.44 -0.55 -2.26
N TRP A 20 7.37 -0.08 -2.85
CA TRP A 20 6.89 -0.52 -4.16
C TRP A 20 7.53 0.26 -5.31
N THR A 21 7.53 -0.34 -6.49
CA THR A 21 7.88 0.33 -7.73
C THR A 21 6.61 0.63 -8.52
N ARG A 22 6.33 1.93 -8.74
CA ARG A 22 5.17 2.40 -9.51
C ARG A 22 3.85 1.79 -9.00
N TYR A 23 3.67 1.75 -7.69
CA TYR A 23 2.53 1.13 -7.03
C TYR A 23 1.19 1.45 -7.69
N ASP A 24 0.85 2.74 -7.80
CA ASP A 24 -0.43 3.21 -8.35
C ASP A 24 -0.69 2.66 -9.77
N GLY A 25 0.35 2.62 -10.61
CA GLY A 25 0.23 2.18 -12.01
C GLY A 25 0.18 0.67 -12.19
N THR A 26 0.52 -0.12 -11.18
CA THR A 26 0.65 -1.58 -11.30
C THR A 26 -0.47 -2.38 -10.63
N ILE A 27 -1.38 -1.73 -9.93
CA ILE A 27 -2.54 -2.39 -9.31
C ILE A 27 -3.40 -3.10 -10.37
N PRO A 28 -3.63 -4.43 -10.24
CA PRO A 28 -4.46 -5.16 -11.20
C PRO A 28 -5.91 -4.69 -11.19
N PRO A 29 -6.57 -4.62 -12.36
CA PRO A 29 -7.96 -4.16 -12.45
C PRO A 29 -8.94 -5.03 -11.64
N ALA A 30 -8.73 -6.35 -11.60
CA ALA A 30 -9.56 -7.26 -10.82
C ALA A 30 -9.48 -6.96 -9.31
N LEU A 31 -8.28 -6.75 -8.78
CA LEU A 31 -8.07 -6.37 -7.38
C LEU A 31 -8.70 -5.00 -7.10
N PHE A 32 -8.46 -4.02 -7.98
CA PHE A 32 -8.99 -2.68 -7.79
C PHE A 32 -10.53 -2.66 -7.79
N LYS A 33 -11.16 -3.40 -8.72
CA LYS A 33 -12.61 -3.59 -8.77
C LYS A 33 -13.12 -4.24 -7.47
N HIS A 34 -12.43 -5.26 -6.96
CA HIS A 34 -12.78 -5.90 -5.69
C HIS A 34 -12.76 -4.92 -4.52
N ILE A 35 -11.75 -4.06 -4.42
CA ILE A 35 -11.67 -3.02 -3.39
C ILE A 35 -12.84 -2.02 -3.52
N LYS A 36 -13.21 -1.62 -4.74
CA LYS A 36 -14.39 -0.77 -4.96
C LYS A 36 -15.68 -1.44 -4.49
N GLU A 37 -15.85 -2.73 -4.71
CA GLU A 37 -17.01 -3.50 -4.21
C GLU A 37 -17.02 -3.59 -2.68
N ILE A 38 -15.88 -3.83 -2.04
CA ILE A 38 -15.79 -3.80 -0.57
C ILE A 38 -16.25 -2.44 -0.04
N ARG A 39 -15.76 -1.34 -0.61
CA ARG A 39 -16.15 0.02 -0.21
C ARG A 39 -17.63 0.29 -0.46
N TRP A 40 -18.16 -0.21 -1.59
CA TRP A 40 -19.58 -0.10 -1.91
C TRP A 40 -20.45 -0.74 -0.83
N ASN A 41 -20.01 -1.86 -0.26
CA ASN A 41 -20.73 -2.55 0.80
C ASN A 41 -20.78 -1.81 2.15
N PHE A 42 -19.98 -0.77 2.35
CA PHE A 42 -20.09 0.12 3.53
C PHE A 42 -21.24 1.15 3.41
N ILE A 43 -21.81 1.30 2.22
CA ILE A 43 -22.94 2.19 2.00
C ILE A 43 -24.23 1.50 2.45
N ASN A 44 -25.17 2.29 2.98
CA ASN A 44 -26.51 1.82 3.35
C ASN A 44 -27.18 1.05 2.21
N LYS A 45 -27.90 -0.04 2.52
CA LYS A 45 -28.51 -0.95 1.55
C LYS A 45 -29.39 -0.20 0.53
N ASP A 46 -30.30 0.67 0.99
CA ASP A 46 -31.22 1.39 0.12
C ASP A 46 -30.48 2.30 -0.89
N GLN A 47 -29.40 2.93 -0.43
CA GLN A 47 -28.54 3.76 -1.28
C GLN A 47 -27.77 2.89 -2.30
N ARG A 48 -27.30 1.72 -1.90
CA ARG A 48 -26.61 0.78 -2.79
C ARG A 48 -27.54 0.30 -3.91
N GLU A 49 -28.75 -0.08 -3.59
CA GLU A 49 -29.73 -0.52 -4.59
C GLU A 49 -30.09 0.62 -5.55
N LYS A 50 -30.36 1.81 -5.02
CA LYS A 50 -30.72 2.99 -5.80
C LYS A 50 -29.63 3.47 -6.75
N TYR A 51 -28.37 3.47 -6.31
CA TYR A 51 -27.26 4.09 -7.03
C TYR A 51 -26.27 3.06 -7.62
N ARG A 52 -26.64 1.78 -7.70
CA ARG A 52 -25.76 0.73 -8.24
C ARG A 52 -25.26 1.07 -9.64
N HIS A 53 -26.14 1.53 -10.52
CA HIS A 53 -25.78 1.89 -11.89
C HIS A 53 -24.76 3.05 -11.96
N VAL A 54 -24.82 4.00 -11.03
CA VAL A 54 -23.84 5.10 -10.94
C VAL A 54 -22.48 4.57 -10.48
N HIS A 55 -22.48 3.68 -9.48
CA HIS A 55 -21.26 3.04 -9.02
C HIS A 55 -20.58 2.22 -10.13
N ASP A 56 -21.33 1.41 -10.85
CA ASP A 56 -20.81 0.57 -11.92
C ASP A 56 -20.23 1.42 -13.05
N TRP A 57 -20.96 2.45 -13.47
CA TRP A 57 -20.47 3.41 -14.45
C TRP A 57 -19.17 4.09 -13.99
N TYR A 58 -19.11 4.53 -12.73
CA TYR A 58 -17.91 5.16 -12.17
C TYR A 58 -16.72 4.20 -12.15
N VAL A 59 -16.91 2.95 -11.70
CA VAL A 59 -15.84 1.95 -11.63
C VAL A 59 -15.35 1.58 -13.02
N ASP A 60 -16.24 1.38 -13.98
CA ASP A 60 -15.88 1.02 -15.35
C ASP A 60 -15.06 2.14 -16.03
N ASN A 61 -15.46 3.42 -15.85
CA ASN A 61 -14.71 4.56 -16.40
C ASN A 61 -13.40 4.85 -15.65
N LEU A 62 -13.29 4.43 -14.40
CA LEU A 62 -12.05 4.53 -13.64
C LEU A 62 -11.04 3.44 -14.08
N LEU A 63 -11.54 2.24 -14.35
CA LEU A 63 -10.72 1.11 -14.81
C LEU A 63 -10.33 1.21 -16.28
N ASN A 64 -11.19 1.79 -17.13
CA ASN A 64 -10.98 1.95 -18.56
C ASN A 64 -11.01 3.45 -18.90
N ARG A 65 -9.92 4.15 -18.65
CA ARG A 65 -9.84 5.60 -18.78
C ARG A 65 -8.97 6.06 -19.94
N HIS A 66 -9.46 7.03 -20.68
CA HIS A 66 -8.64 7.74 -21.65
C HIS A 66 -7.77 8.78 -20.93
N VAL A 67 -6.50 8.79 -21.26
CA VAL A 67 -5.51 9.71 -20.68
C VAL A 67 -4.83 10.46 -21.80
N LEU A 68 -4.88 11.79 -21.72
CA LEU A 68 -4.14 12.70 -22.59
C LEU A 68 -2.71 12.82 -22.04
N LEU A 69 -1.75 12.44 -22.85
CA LEU A 69 -0.32 12.57 -22.54
C LEU A 69 0.18 13.99 -22.86
N PRO A 70 1.29 14.43 -22.25
CA PRO A 70 1.91 15.72 -22.57
C PRO A 70 2.32 15.88 -24.04
N SER A 71 2.50 14.76 -24.76
CA SER A 71 2.77 14.73 -26.21
C SER A 71 1.53 15.08 -27.07
N GLY A 72 0.33 15.16 -26.47
CA GLY A 72 -0.94 15.32 -27.17
C GLY A 72 -1.59 13.99 -27.58
N GLU A 73 -0.93 12.87 -27.35
CA GLU A 73 -1.51 11.55 -27.63
C GLU A 73 -2.54 11.16 -26.57
N VAL A 74 -3.59 10.45 -27.01
CA VAL A 74 -4.59 9.86 -26.13
C VAL A 74 -4.37 8.36 -26.05
N THR A 75 -4.20 7.83 -24.85
CA THR A 75 -4.04 6.40 -24.58
C THR A 75 -5.17 5.89 -23.70
N LEU A 76 -5.53 4.60 -23.87
CA LEU A 76 -6.46 3.92 -23.00
C LEU A 76 -5.68 3.18 -21.90
N GLN A 77 -5.89 3.57 -20.66
CA GLN A 77 -5.33 2.87 -19.50
C GLN A 77 -6.38 1.96 -18.87
N THR A 78 -6.03 0.68 -18.72
CA THR A 78 -6.91 -0.36 -18.18
C THR A 78 -6.41 -0.93 -16.86
N ARG A 79 -5.37 -0.33 -16.27
CA ARG A 79 -4.70 -0.80 -15.05
C ARG A 79 -4.33 0.37 -14.15
N GLY A 80 -4.19 0.08 -12.87
CA GLY A 80 -3.72 1.00 -11.85
C GLY A 80 -4.80 1.94 -11.31
N ASN A 81 -4.44 2.62 -10.23
CA ASN A 81 -5.26 3.66 -9.60
C ASN A 81 -4.69 5.04 -9.99
N PRO A 82 -5.43 5.91 -10.67
CA PRO A 82 -4.89 7.20 -11.09
C PRO A 82 -4.64 8.10 -9.89
N SER A 83 -3.39 8.58 -9.78
CA SER A 83 -3.04 9.60 -8.79
C SER A 83 -3.89 10.85 -9.00
N GLY A 84 -4.49 11.37 -7.91
CA GLY A 84 -5.36 12.53 -7.97
C GLY A 84 -6.84 12.24 -8.26
N GLN A 85 -7.25 10.98 -8.47
CA GLN A 85 -8.68 10.64 -8.45
C GLN A 85 -9.23 10.82 -7.01
N PHE A 86 -10.53 11.00 -6.89
CA PHE A 86 -11.20 11.44 -5.66
C PHE A 86 -10.87 10.60 -4.41
N SER A 87 -10.63 9.30 -4.54
CA SER A 87 -10.38 8.39 -3.42
C SER A 87 -9.06 7.62 -3.51
N THR A 88 -8.07 8.14 -4.25
CA THR A 88 -6.79 7.46 -4.49
C THR A 88 -6.15 6.91 -3.21
N THR A 89 -5.97 7.75 -2.20
CA THR A 89 -5.31 7.37 -0.95
C THR A 89 -6.07 6.27 -0.22
N MET A 90 -7.40 6.38 -0.14
CA MET A 90 -8.23 5.38 0.53
C MET A 90 -8.20 4.04 -0.20
N ASP A 91 -8.30 4.07 -1.52
CA ASP A 91 -8.22 2.86 -2.34
C ASP A 91 -6.84 2.21 -2.21
N ASN A 92 -5.77 3.00 -2.29
CA ASN A 92 -4.40 2.50 -2.14
C ASN A 92 -4.15 1.88 -0.77
N ASN A 93 -4.66 2.50 0.31
CA ASN A 93 -4.56 1.92 1.65
C ASN A 93 -5.26 0.55 1.72
N MET A 94 -6.46 0.44 1.16
CA MET A 94 -7.22 -0.81 1.16
C MET A 94 -6.56 -1.88 0.28
N VAL A 95 -6.05 -1.50 -0.90
CA VAL A 95 -5.28 -2.41 -1.77
C VAL A 95 -4.05 -2.93 -1.04
N ASN A 96 -3.26 -2.05 -0.41
CA ASN A 96 -2.03 -2.43 0.28
C ASN A 96 -2.31 -3.36 1.48
N PHE A 97 -3.35 -3.06 2.25
CA PHE A 97 -3.77 -3.92 3.36
C PHE A 97 -4.27 -5.29 2.86
N TRP A 98 -5.04 -5.31 1.77
CA TRP A 98 -5.52 -6.55 1.16
C TRP A 98 -4.37 -7.41 0.61
N LEU A 99 -3.40 -6.78 -0.06
CA LEU A 99 -2.19 -7.45 -0.56
C LEU A 99 -1.39 -8.08 0.58
N GLN A 100 -1.29 -7.41 1.72
CA GLN A 100 -0.64 -7.98 2.91
C GLN A 100 -1.40 -9.19 3.46
N ALA A 101 -2.74 -9.15 3.49
CA ALA A 101 -3.54 -10.28 3.91
C ALA A 101 -3.40 -11.48 2.94
N PHE A 102 -3.30 -11.20 1.65
CA PHE A 102 -3.00 -12.22 0.63
C PHE A 102 -1.61 -12.83 0.83
N GLU A 103 -0.58 -11.99 1.01
CA GLU A 103 0.79 -12.40 1.30
C GLU A 103 0.84 -13.33 2.52
N PHE A 104 0.17 -12.93 3.60
CA PHE A 104 0.05 -13.76 4.80
C PHE A 104 -0.55 -15.13 4.47
N ALA A 105 -1.69 -15.17 3.79
CA ALA A 105 -2.37 -16.41 3.45
C ALA A 105 -1.55 -17.29 2.49
N TYR A 106 -0.78 -16.66 1.60
CA TYR A 106 0.09 -17.36 0.65
C TYR A 106 1.22 -18.11 1.36
N PHE A 107 1.83 -17.51 2.40
CA PHE A 107 2.95 -18.11 3.12
C PHE A 107 2.54 -19.01 4.29
N ASN A 108 1.40 -18.75 4.93
CA ASN A 108 0.99 -19.40 6.18
C ASN A 108 -0.33 -20.17 6.08
N GLY A 109 -1.03 -20.08 4.93
CA GLY A 109 -2.42 -20.52 4.85
C GLY A 109 -3.40 -19.52 5.49
N PRO A 110 -4.73 -19.73 5.36
CA PRO A 110 -5.76 -18.81 5.82
C PRO A 110 -6.05 -18.96 7.34
N ASP A 111 -5.04 -18.91 8.18
CA ASP A 111 -5.13 -19.00 9.64
C ASP A 111 -5.48 -17.63 10.25
N LYS A 112 -6.73 -17.50 10.70
CA LYS A 112 -7.24 -16.24 11.29
C LYS A 112 -6.63 -15.91 12.66
N ASP A 113 -6.24 -16.89 13.43
CA ASP A 113 -5.67 -16.66 14.77
C ASP A 113 -4.22 -16.21 14.64
N LEU A 114 -3.47 -16.83 13.75
CA LEU A 114 -2.14 -16.34 13.42
C LEU A 114 -2.20 -14.94 12.79
N TRP A 115 -3.17 -14.64 11.92
CA TRP A 115 -3.35 -13.29 11.35
C TRP A 115 -3.53 -12.20 12.43
N LYS A 116 -4.19 -12.50 13.55
CA LYS A 116 -4.35 -11.54 14.66
C LYS A 116 -3.04 -11.14 15.32
N THR A 117 -1.98 -11.93 15.16
CA THR A 117 -0.65 -11.60 15.69
C THR A 117 0.09 -10.57 14.82
N TYR A 118 -0.30 -10.44 13.57
CA TYR A 118 0.23 -9.42 12.66
C TYR A 118 -0.32 -8.04 13.01
N ASP A 119 0.46 -7.01 12.74
CA ASP A 119 -0.02 -5.63 12.74
C ASP A 119 0.71 -4.82 11.67
N THR A 120 0.06 -3.77 11.18
CA THR A 120 0.59 -2.96 10.09
C THR A 120 0.15 -1.52 10.18
N VAL A 121 0.96 -0.65 9.61
CA VAL A 121 0.58 0.72 9.25
C VAL A 121 0.78 0.88 7.76
N VAL A 122 -0.20 1.50 7.11
CA VAL A 122 -0.25 1.70 5.67
C VAL A 122 -0.63 3.15 5.37
N TYR A 123 0.06 3.77 4.44
CA TYR A 123 -0.34 5.05 3.85
C TYR A 123 0.03 5.06 2.37
N GLY A 124 -0.99 4.90 1.51
CA GLY A 124 -0.77 4.75 0.07
C GLY A 124 0.00 3.47 -0.24
N ASP A 125 1.17 3.65 -0.82
CA ASP A 125 2.14 2.59 -1.11
C ASP A 125 3.05 2.23 0.07
N ASP A 126 3.30 3.17 0.97
CA ASP A 126 4.13 2.89 2.16
C ASP A 126 3.47 1.88 3.10
N ARG A 127 4.26 0.90 3.53
CA ARG A 127 3.84 -0.14 4.50
C ARG A 127 4.96 -0.45 5.48
N LEU A 128 4.63 -0.41 6.77
CA LEU A 128 5.48 -0.88 7.86
C LEU A 128 4.68 -1.88 8.70
N SER A 129 5.15 -3.11 8.78
CA SER A 129 4.43 -4.23 9.41
C SER A 129 5.27 -4.91 10.48
N THR A 130 4.62 -5.66 11.36
CA THR A 130 5.26 -6.55 12.32
C THR A 130 4.64 -7.95 12.28
N THR A 131 5.48 -8.97 12.40
CA THR A 131 5.09 -10.38 12.29
C THR A 131 5.92 -11.25 13.23
N PRO A 132 5.35 -12.34 13.80
CA PRO A 132 6.09 -13.26 14.65
C PRO A 132 7.14 -14.08 13.88
N SER A 133 6.90 -14.35 12.60
CA SER A 133 7.78 -15.17 11.76
C SER A 133 7.75 -14.71 10.30
N VAL A 134 8.82 -15.01 9.60
CA VAL A 134 8.94 -14.87 8.14
C VAL A 134 9.52 -16.18 7.58
N PRO A 135 9.14 -16.59 6.35
CA PRO A 135 9.78 -17.73 5.71
C PRO A 135 11.25 -17.42 5.38
N ASP A 136 12.05 -18.48 5.21
CA ASP A 136 13.39 -18.36 4.66
C ASP A 136 13.31 -17.72 3.27
N ASP A 137 14.30 -16.90 2.91
CA ASP A 137 14.36 -16.17 1.63
C ASP A 137 13.13 -15.29 1.37
N TYR A 138 12.57 -14.71 2.44
CA TYR A 138 11.33 -13.93 2.40
C TYR A 138 11.33 -12.87 1.32
N GLU A 139 12.42 -12.08 1.20
CA GLU A 139 12.50 -11.00 0.21
C GLU A 139 12.32 -11.52 -1.21
N GLU A 140 13.06 -12.55 -1.60
CA GLU A 140 12.98 -13.13 -2.95
C GLU A 140 11.61 -13.74 -3.23
N ARG A 141 11.09 -14.47 -2.25
CA ARG A 141 9.79 -15.14 -2.37
C ARG A 141 8.63 -14.16 -2.47
N VAL A 142 8.63 -13.09 -1.70
CA VAL A 142 7.56 -12.09 -1.74
C VAL A 142 7.61 -11.24 -3.03
N ILE A 143 8.80 -10.89 -3.50
CA ILE A 143 8.98 -10.21 -4.79
C ILE A 143 8.45 -11.08 -5.94
N THR A 144 8.82 -12.36 -5.94
CA THR A 144 8.35 -13.33 -6.94
C THR A 144 6.83 -13.51 -6.87
N MET A 145 6.26 -13.66 -5.70
CA MET A 145 4.82 -13.78 -5.51
C MET A 145 4.06 -12.57 -6.08
N TYR A 146 4.48 -11.35 -5.76
CA TYR A 146 3.81 -10.15 -6.25
C TYR A 146 3.94 -9.96 -7.76
N ARG A 147 5.12 -10.26 -8.31
CA ARG A 147 5.36 -10.20 -9.75
C ARG A 147 4.48 -11.22 -10.50
N ASP A 148 4.50 -12.48 -10.07
CA ASP A 148 3.90 -13.58 -10.82
C ASP A 148 2.37 -13.64 -10.62
N THR A 149 1.87 -13.27 -9.44
CA THR A 149 0.42 -13.29 -9.14
C THR A 149 -0.29 -12.02 -9.59
N PHE A 150 0.33 -10.87 -9.37
CA PHE A 150 -0.32 -9.56 -9.57
C PHE A 150 0.31 -8.72 -10.67
N GLY A 151 1.49 -9.09 -11.18
CA GLY A 151 2.28 -8.25 -12.07
C GLY A 151 2.65 -6.92 -11.42
N MET A 152 2.79 -6.91 -10.09
CA MET A 152 3.24 -5.76 -9.31
C MET A 152 4.72 -5.91 -8.98
N TRP A 153 5.44 -4.79 -8.98
CA TRP A 153 6.89 -4.82 -8.89
C TRP A 153 7.40 -4.23 -7.60
N VAL A 154 8.31 -4.97 -6.98
CA VAL A 154 9.13 -4.52 -5.86
C VAL A 154 10.58 -4.71 -6.26
N LYS A 155 11.41 -3.69 -6.09
CA LYS A 155 12.84 -3.82 -6.39
C LYS A 155 13.54 -4.65 -5.31
N PRO A 156 14.52 -5.48 -5.69
CA PRO A 156 15.42 -6.09 -4.72
C PRO A 156 16.06 -5.03 -3.81
N GLY A 157 16.20 -5.36 -2.53
CA GLY A 157 16.70 -4.42 -1.51
C GLY A 157 15.66 -3.38 -1.03
N LYS A 158 14.39 -3.48 -1.47
CA LYS A 158 13.27 -2.61 -1.07
C LYS A 158 12.27 -3.30 -0.14
N VAL A 159 12.54 -4.53 0.23
CA VAL A 159 11.89 -5.26 1.31
C VAL A 159 12.91 -5.42 2.43
N ILE A 160 12.76 -4.62 3.48
CA ILE A 160 13.72 -4.63 4.59
C ILE A 160 13.07 -5.35 5.76
N CYS A 161 13.61 -6.50 6.13
CA CYS A 161 13.17 -7.29 7.30
C CYS A 161 14.21 -7.22 8.40
N ARG A 162 13.83 -6.78 9.61
CA ARG A 162 14.72 -6.64 10.77
C ARG A 162 14.05 -7.09 12.06
N ASN A 163 14.84 -7.36 13.09
CA ASN A 163 14.34 -7.71 14.43
C ASN A 163 14.07 -6.46 15.28
N SER A 164 14.24 -5.27 14.74
CA SER A 164 13.94 -3.99 15.39
C SER A 164 13.28 -3.05 14.41
N ILE A 165 12.32 -2.28 14.90
CA ILE A 165 11.69 -1.20 14.13
C ILE A 165 12.61 0.02 13.98
N VAL A 166 13.64 0.14 14.82
CA VAL A 166 14.60 1.24 14.79
C VAL A 166 15.39 1.21 13.49
N GLY A 167 15.45 2.34 12.81
CA GLY A 167 16.12 2.50 11.52
C GLY A 167 15.26 2.12 10.31
N LEU A 168 14.04 1.60 10.51
CA LEU A 168 13.06 1.45 9.43
C LEU A 168 12.34 2.77 9.15
N SER A 169 11.87 2.95 7.92
CA SER A 169 11.23 4.18 7.48
C SER A 169 9.74 3.98 7.14
N PHE A 170 8.98 5.07 7.28
CA PHE A 170 7.58 5.15 6.92
C PHE A 170 7.23 6.61 6.57
N CYS A 171 6.64 6.84 5.41
CA CYS A 171 6.25 8.19 4.93
C CYS A 171 7.40 9.22 4.98
N GLY A 172 8.62 8.81 4.61
CA GLY A 172 9.79 9.69 4.59
C GLY A 172 10.40 10.00 5.96
N PHE A 173 9.98 9.29 7.01
CA PHE A 173 10.54 9.39 8.35
C PHE A 173 11.12 8.05 8.80
N THR A 174 12.30 8.10 9.40
CA THR A 174 12.98 6.96 10.03
C THR A 174 12.66 6.90 11.51
N VAL A 175 12.43 5.70 12.03
CA VAL A 175 12.14 5.48 13.46
C VAL A 175 13.44 5.47 14.25
N ASN A 176 13.58 6.35 15.23
CA ASN A 176 14.75 6.39 16.14
C ASN A 176 14.57 5.48 17.36
N GLU A 177 15.58 5.40 18.22
CA GLU A 177 15.59 4.58 19.44
C GLU A 177 14.48 4.94 20.45
N ASN A 178 13.99 6.19 20.42
CA ASN A 178 12.88 6.65 21.26
C ASN A 178 11.50 6.39 20.61
N LEU A 179 11.46 5.61 19.51
CA LEU A 179 10.27 5.36 18.69
C LEU A 179 9.63 6.66 18.14
N GLU A 180 10.45 7.66 17.86
CA GLU A 180 10.04 8.94 17.31
C GLU A 180 10.43 9.01 15.82
N PRO A 181 9.59 9.65 14.99
CA PRO A 181 9.90 9.84 13.59
C PRO A 181 10.95 10.95 13.44
N VAL A 182 12.04 10.64 12.73
CA VAL A 182 13.07 11.59 12.32
C VAL A 182 13.10 11.65 10.81
N PRO A 183 13.14 12.82 10.16
CA PRO A 183 13.18 12.90 8.71
C PRO A 183 14.33 12.04 8.14
N THR A 184 14.01 11.17 7.19
CA THR A 184 15.01 10.30 6.53
C THR A 184 16.00 11.12 5.69
N SER A 185 15.55 12.22 5.11
CA SER A 185 16.35 13.14 4.31
C SER A 185 16.08 14.60 4.73
N PRO A 186 16.71 15.10 5.79
CA PRO A 186 16.54 16.49 6.25
C PRO A 186 16.83 17.53 5.17
N GLU A 187 17.81 17.26 4.31
CA GLU A 187 18.19 18.13 3.18
C GLU A 187 17.05 18.31 2.16
N LYS A 188 16.20 17.32 1.95
CA LYS A 188 15.00 17.45 1.09
C LYS A 188 13.96 18.38 1.70
N LEU A 189 13.79 18.34 3.02
CA LEU A 189 12.90 19.26 3.73
C LEU A 189 13.44 20.69 3.65
N MET A 190 14.73 20.89 3.88
CA MET A 190 15.38 22.19 3.75
C MET A 190 15.25 22.73 2.31
N ALA A 191 15.46 21.89 1.31
CA ALA A 191 15.30 22.29 -0.09
C ALA A 191 13.85 22.71 -0.40
N SER A 192 12.86 22.04 0.16
CA SER A 192 11.44 22.40 0.00
C SER A 192 11.08 23.74 0.62
N LEU A 193 11.75 24.12 1.73
CA LEU A 193 11.58 25.43 2.37
C LEU A 193 12.25 26.54 1.58
N LEU A 194 13.46 26.27 1.06
CA LEU A 194 14.27 27.27 0.34
C LEU A 194 13.79 27.52 -1.11
N LYS A 195 13.21 26.49 -1.73
CA LYS A 195 12.66 26.57 -3.10
C LYS A 195 11.26 25.97 -3.11
N PRO A 196 10.25 26.69 -2.61
CA PRO A 196 8.87 26.21 -2.68
C PRO A 196 8.46 26.03 -4.16
N TYR A 197 7.78 24.96 -4.45
CA TYR A 197 7.37 24.57 -5.81
C TYR A 197 6.40 25.58 -6.46
N LYS A 198 5.69 26.36 -5.63
CA LYS A 198 4.85 27.49 -6.06
C LYS A 198 5.06 28.66 -5.10
N VAL A 199 5.37 29.80 -5.67
CA VAL A 199 5.25 31.10 -5.03
C VAL A 199 3.85 31.62 -5.28
#